data_ffccd06b1e588a39d08279831866bcf3
#
_entry.id   ffccd06b1e588a39d08279831866bcf3
#
_cell.length_a   1.000
_cell.length_b   1.000
_cell.length_c   1.000
_cell.angle_alpha   90.00
_cell.angle_beta   90.00
_cell.angle_gamma   90.00
#
_symmetry.space_group_name_H-M   'P 1'
#
loop_
_entity.id
_entity.type
_entity.pdbx_description
1 polymer ?
#
loop_
_entity_poly.entity_id
_entity_poly.type
_entity_poly.pdbx_seq_one_letter_code
_entity_poly.pdbx_strand_id
1 'polypeptide(L)'
;HGLKEHELPRCILVSDFENFRLYDLERNMQKDFKLHELINNVQLFGYLLGYERKEYKEQDPANIKAAELMGKLHDRLEEIGYKGHALEVYLIRLLFCLFAEDTNIFEKQQFQTFIEKRTSEDGSDLAARLQELFQVLNTPPAERFTNLDEDLAAFAYINGNLFAEILPTASFDRQMRQRLLDACYLDWSNISPAI
;
A
#
# COMPACT_ATOMS: atom_id res chain seq x y z
N HIS A 1 24.74 -0.48 31.82
CA HIS A 1 24.86 0.04 30.45
C HIS A 1 24.08 -0.93 29.57
N GLY A 2 22.87 -0.54 29.16
CA GLY A 2 22.06 -1.36 28.27
C GLY A 2 22.60 -1.27 26.83
N LEU A 3 22.58 -2.40 26.12
CA LEU A 3 22.84 -2.44 24.69
C LEU A 3 21.77 -1.61 23.95
N LYS A 4 22.15 -0.93 22.88
CA LYS A 4 21.18 -0.24 22.04
C LYS A 4 20.39 -1.26 21.24
N GLU A 5 19.17 -0.94 20.87
CA GLU A 5 18.23 -1.86 20.20
C GLU A 5 18.82 -2.50 18.94
N HIS A 6 19.64 -1.76 18.17
CA HIS A 6 20.33 -2.25 16.98
C HIS A 6 21.60 -3.10 17.26
N GLU A 7 22.03 -3.19 18.52
CA GLU A 7 23.16 -4.01 18.97
C GLU A 7 22.68 -5.35 19.57
N LEU A 8 21.38 -5.54 19.70
CA LEU A 8 20.81 -6.79 20.19
C LEU A 8 20.93 -7.90 19.12
N PRO A 9 21.34 -9.12 19.48
CA PRO A 9 21.31 -10.22 18.55
C PRO A 9 19.85 -10.60 18.22
N ARG A 10 19.60 -11.05 17.00
CA ARG A 10 18.28 -11.55 16.60
C ARG A 10 17.81 -12.72 17.47
N CYS A 11 18.72 -13.66 17.75
CA CYS A 11 18.42 -14.84 18.53
C CYS A 11 19.41 -15.02 19.68
N ILE A 12 18.92 -15.51 20.81
CA ILE A 12 19.73 -15.92 21.97
C ILE A 12 19.50 -17.40 22.23
N LEU A 13 20.58 -18.18 22.22
CA LEU A 13 20.55 -19.60 22.57
C LEU A 13 21.21 -19.81 23.94
N VAL A 14 20.49 -20.44 24.84
CA VAL A 14 20.99 -20.84 26.15
C VAL A 14 20.94 -22.37 26.24
N SER A 15 22.00 -23.01 26.72
CA SER A 15 22.05 -24.47 26.88
C SER A 15 22.92 -24.88 28.05
N ASP A 16 22.52 -25.98 28.70
CA ASP A 16 23.34 -26.77 29.63
C ASP A 16 23.85 -28.06 28.99
N PHE A 17 23.83 -28.14 27.64
CA PHE A 17 24.12 -29.26 26.78
C PHE A 17 23.14 -30.44 26.82
N GLU A 18 22.21 -30.50 27.73
CA GLU A 18 21.06 -31.40 27.76
C GLU A 18 19.79 -30.73 27.28
N ASN A 19 19.55 -29.51 27.77
CA ASN A 19 18.39 -28.68 27.45
C ASN A 19 18.84 -27.46 26.67
N PHE A 20 18.05 -27.09 25.68
CA PHE A 20 18.25 -25.91 24.83
C PHE A 20 17.05 -24.99 24.94
N ARG A 21 17.33 -23.71 25.06
CA ARG A 21 16.32 -22.65 25.01
C ARG A 21 16.74 -21.60 23.99
N LEU A 22 15.95 -21.44 22.94
CA LEU A 22 16.14 -20.45 21.90
C LEU A 22 15.12 -19.32 22.08
N TYR A 23 15.62 -18.09 22.16
CA TYR A 23 14.82 -16.87 22.11
C TYR A 23 15.02 -16.21 20.74
N ASP A 24 13.94 -16.01 19.98
CA ASP A 24 13.93 -15.14 18.80
C ASP A 24 13.36 -13.78 19.23
N LEU A 25 14.22 -12.77 19.32
CA LEU A 25 13.86 -11.45 19.82
C LEU A 25 13.03 -10.64 18.82
N GLU A 26 13.21 -10.89 17.52
CA GLU A 26 12.40 -10.23 16.46
C GLU A 26 10.96 -10.74 16.48
N ARG A 27 10.79 -12.05 16.70
CA ARG A 27 9.47 -12.70 16.67
C ARG A 27 8.82 -12.82 18.05
N ASN A 28 9.51 -12.40 19.10
CA ASN A 28 9.09 -12.57 20.48
C ASN A 28 8.67 -14.03 20.81
N MET A 29 9.47 -14.98 20.30
CA MET A 29 9.20 -16.42 20.41
C MET A 29 10.25 -17.09 21.27
N GLN A 30 9.81 -18.03 22.12
CA GLN A 30 10.69 -18.92 22.90
C GLN A 30 10.40 -20.36 22.51
N LYS A 31 11.46 -21.16 22.32
CA LYS A 31 11.38 -22.59 22.04
C LYS A 31 12.33 -23.35 22.94
N ASP A 32 11.81 -24.30 23.70
CA ASP A 32 12.59 -25.23 24.55
C ASP A 32 12.61 -26.62 23.90
N PHE A 33 13.76 -27.28 23.88
CA PHE A 33 13.93 -28.64 23.37
C PHE A 33 15.18 -29.30 23.96
N LYS A 34 15.23 -30.63 23.94
CA LYS A 34 16.37 -31.41 24.45
C LYS A 34 17.37 -31.71 23.35
N LEU A 35 18.62 -32.06 23.70
CA LEU A 35 19.66 -32.35 22.76
C LEU A 35 19.26 -33.44 21.73
N HIS A 36 18.57 -34.50 22.17
CA HIS A 36 18.13 -35.56 21.26
C HIS A 36 17.04 -35.12 20.27
N GLU A 37 16.37 -34.01 20.54
CA GLU A 37 15.38 -33.39 19.65
C GLU A 37 15.99 -32.36 18.70
N LEU A 38 17.30 -32.08 18.80
CA LEU A 38 17.98 -31.08 18.00
C LEU A 38 17.80 -31.32 16.50
N ILE A 39 17.86 -32.60 16.07
CA ILE A 39 17.70 -32.95 14.66
C ILE A 39 16.32 -32.50 14.10
N ASN A 40 15.27 -32.54 14.91
CA ASN A 40 13.92 -32.13 14.55
C ASN A 40 13.74 -30.61 14.64
N ASN A 41 14.66 -29.92 15.32
CA ASN A 41 14.63 -28.48 15.56
C ASN A 41 15.76 -27.74 14.81
N VAL A 42 16.55 -28.42 13.97
CA VAL A 42 17.66 -27.82 13.22
C VAL A 42 17.23 -26.64 12.35
N GLN A 43 16.01 -26.65 11.87
CA GLN A 43 15.43 -25.57 11.09
C GLN A 43 15.29 -24.23 11.86
N LEU A 44 15.28 -24.26 13.20
CA LEU A 44 15.28 -23.06 14.03
C LEU A 44 16.58 -22.27 13.92
N PHE A 45 17.65 -22.93 13.46
CA PHE A 45 18.99 -22.36 13.28
C PHE A 45 19.25 -21.88 11.84
N GLY A 46 18.23 -21.91 10.97
CA GLY A 46 18.33 -21.45 9.57
C GLY A 46 18.88 -20.02 9.45
N TYR A 47 18.65 -19.16 10.43
CA TYR A 47 19.17 -17.80 10.47
C TYR A 47 20.71 -17.73 10.47
N LEU A 48 21.42 -18.74 11.00
CA LEU A 48 22.88 -18.82 10.98
C LEU A 48 23.43 -19.02 9.56
N LEU A 49 22.65 -19.61 8.68
CA LEU A 49 22.99 -19.89 7.29
C LEU A 49 22.43 -18.83 6.31
N GLY A 50 21.84 -17.77 6.84
CA GLY A 50 21.18 -16.75 6.02
C GLY A 50 19.86 -17.22 5.38
N TYR A 51 19.36 -18.39 5.75
CA TYR A 51 18.03 -18.84 5.34
C TYR A 51 16.99 -18.12 6.18
N GLU A 52 16.47 -17.03 5.67
CA GLU A 52 15.22 -16.48 6.18
C GLU A 52 14.10 -17.44 5.80
N ARG A 53 13.46 -18.03 6.81
CA ARG A 53 12.17 -18.67 6.59
C ARG A 53 11.21 -17.54 6.23
N LYS A 54 10.89 -17.39 4.96
CA LYS A 54 9.70 -16.65 4.57
C LYS A 54 8.52 -17.43 5.15
N GLU A 55 8.08 -17.05 6.36
CA GLU A 55 6.75 -17.43 6.78
C GLU A 55 5.81 -16.74 5.80
N TYR A 56 5.21 -17.53 4.92
CA TYR A 56 4.01 -17.12 4.22
C TYR A 56 2.96 -16.93 5.31
N LYS A 57 2.86 -15.73 5.87
CA LYS A 57 1.62 -15.32 6.52
C LYS A 57 0.56 -15.52 5.45
N GLU A 58 -0.50 -16.25 5.80
CA GLU A 58 -1.70 -16.25 4.94
C GLU A 58 -1.97 -14.80 4.61
N GLN A 59 -1.91 -14.47 3.31
CA GLN A 59 -2.14 -13.09 2.90
C GLN A 59 -3.55 -12.74 3.33
N ASP A 60 -3.69 -11.63 4.05
CA ASP A 60 -5.00 -11.13 4.44
C ASP A 60 -5.89 -11.09 3.18
N PRO A 61 -7.09 -11.66 3.20
CA PRO A 61 -8.01 -11.62 2.07
C PRO A 61 -8.22 -10.20 1.51
N ALA A 62 -8.13 -9.18 2.37
CA ALA A 62 -8.17 -7.78 1.96
C ALA A 62 -6.99 -7.40 1.05
N ASN A 63 -5.76 -7.85 1.38
CA ASN A 63 -4.58 -7.62 0.54
C ASN A 63 -4.72 -8.29 -0.83
N ILE A 64 -5.23 -9.52 -0.88
CA ILE A 64 -5.47 -10.23 -2.15
C ILE A 64 -6.48 -9.45 -2.99
N LYS A 65 -7.57 -8.99 -2.38
CA LYS A 65 -8.63 -8.27 -3.09
C LYS A 65 -8.14 -6.92 -3.62
N ALA A 66 -7.36 -6.18 -2.83
CA ALA A 66 -6.75 -4.92 -3.24
C ALA A 66 -5.81 -5.11 -4.44
N ALA A 67 -4.92 -6.11 -4.37
CA ALA A 67 -4.01 -6.45 -5.46
C ALA A 67 -4.76 -6.87 -6.74
N GLU A 68 -5.85 -7.64 -6.61
CA GLU A 68 -6.70 -8.01 -7.74
C GLU A 68 -7.35 -6.79 -8.44
N LEU A 69 -7.90 -5.85 -7.66
CA LEU A 69 -8.54 -4.67 -8.23
C LEU A 69 -7.54 -3.76 -8.92
N MET A 70 -6.40 -3.51 -8.27
CA MET A 70 -5.33 -2.70 -8.85
C MET A 70 -4.70 -3.39 -10.08
N GLY A 71 -4.49 -4.71 -10.03
CA GLY A 71 -3.99 -5.49 -11.17
C GLY A 71 -4.94 -5.43 -12.38
N LYS A 72 -6.24 -5.60 -12.17
CA LYS A 72 -7.25 -5.47 -13.25
C LYS A 72 -7.31 -4.07 -13.85
N LEU A 73 -7.06 -3.04 -13.04
CA LEU A 73 -7.00 -1.66 -13.53
C LEU A 73 -5.71 -1.43 -14.34
N HIS A 74 -4.57 -1.94 -13.83
CA HIS A 74 -3.29 -1.93 -14.52
C HIS A 74 -3.41 -2.57 -15.91
N ASP A 75 -3.88 -3.81 -15.98
CA ASP A 75 -3.98 -4.58 -17.23
C ASP A 75 -4.85 -3.85 -18.25
N ARG A 76 -5.95 -3.26 -17.79
CA ARG A 76 -6.84 -2.53 -18.70
C ARG A 76 -6.23 -1.23 -19.21
N LEU A 77 -5.50 -0.48 -18.38
CA LEU A 77 -4.75 0.70 -18.81
C LEU A 77 -3.65 0.31 -19.80
N GLU A 78 -2.95 -0.80 -19.55
CA GLU A 78 -1.90 -1.29 -20.45
C GLU A 78 -2.46 -1.74 -21.82
N GLU A 79 -3.60 -2.43 -21.84
CA GLU A 79 -4.31 -2.86 -23.05
C GLU A 79 -4.66 -1.70 -23.97
N ILE A 80 -5.10 -0.57 -23.41
CA ILE A 80 -5.43 0.64 -24.19
C ILE A 80 -4.19 1.46 -24.60
N GLY A 81 -2.99 0.98 -24.24
CA GLY A 81 -1.71 1.59 -24.63
C GLY A 81 -1.13 2.57 -23.60
N TYR A 82 -1.71 2.72 -22.43
CA TYR A 82 -1.14 3.53 -21.34
C TYR A 82 -0.10 2.68 -20.59
N LYS A 83 1.21 2.95 -20.82
CA LYS A 83 2.32 2.03 -20.47
C LYS A 83 3.48 2.71 -19.78
N GLY A 84 4.38 1.89 -19.22
CA GLY A 84 5.67 2.29 -18.66
C GLY A 84 5.53 3.23 -17.48
N HIS A 85 6.48 4.15 -17.34
CA HIS A 85 6.56 5.07 -16.21
C HIS A 85 5.25 5.84 -15.95
N ALA A 86 4.55 6.29 -16.99
CA ALA A 86 3.29 6.99 -16.83
C ALA A 86 2.20 6.12 -16.16
N LEU A 87 2.11 4.85 -16.53
CA LEU A 87 1.19 3.88 -15.92
C LEU A 87 1.54 3.64 -14.45
N GLU A 88 2.82 3.40 -14.15
CA GLU A 88 3.28 3.15 -12.78
C GLU A 88 2.97 4.34 -11.86
N VAL A 89 3.35 5.55 -12.26
CA VAL A 89 3.07 6.76 -11.46
C VAL A 89 1.58 7.01 -11.31
N TYR A 90 0.80 6.77 -12.37
CA TYR A 90 -0.66 6.95 -12.33
C TYR A 90 -1.31 6.02 -11.31
N LEU A 91 -0.94 4.74 -11.31
CA LEU A 91 -1.45 3.76 -10.34
C LEU A 91 -1.02 4.07 -8.91
N ILE A 92 0.22 4.53 -8.71
CA ILE A 92 0.69 4.99 -7.40
C ILE A 92 -0.14 6.17 -6.89
N ARG A 93 -0.51 7.12 -7.77
CA ARG A 93 -1.38 8.25 -7.40
C ARG A 93 -2.78 7.80 -6.99
N LEU A 94 -3.37 6.86 -7.72
CA LEU A 94 -4.68 6.28 -7.36
C LEU A 94 -4.60 5.53 -6.04
N LEU A 95 -3.57 4.71 -5.86
CA LEU A 95 -3.31 3.98 -4.62
C LEU A 95 -3.15 4.94 -3.44
N PHE A 96 -2.40 6.02 -3.63
CA PHE A 96 -2.27 7.07 -2.61
C PHE A 96 -3.63 7.66 -2.22
N CYS A 97 -4.49 7.99 -3.19
CA CYS A 97 -5.81 8.56 -2.90
C CYS A 97 -6.68 7.59 -2.09
N LEU A 98 -6.64 6.29 -2.37
CA LEU A 98 -7.34 5.25 -1.63
C LEU A 98 -6.83 5.15 -0.18
N PHE A 99 -5.51 5.12 0.01
CA PHE A 99 -4.92 5.13 1.36
C PHE A 99 -5.17 6.43 2.12
N ALA A 100 -5.11 7.57 1.45
CA ALA A 100 -5.28 8.89 2.06
C ALA A 100 -6.67 9.07 2.70
N GLU A 101 -7.68 8.45 2.10
CA GLU A 101 -9.06 8.43 2.61
C GLU A 101 -9.16 7.64 3.93
N ASP A 102 -8.57 6.45 3.98
CA ASP A 102 -8.66 5.55 5.15
C ASP A 102 -7.65 5.88 6.25
N THR A 103 -6.64 6.68 5.95
CA THR A 103 -5.64 7.16 6.93
C THR A 103 -5.90 8.58 7.45
N ASN A 104 -7.08 9.15 7.16
CA ASN A 104 -7.51 10.49 7.57
C ASN A 104 -6.63 11.64 7.04
N ILE A 105 -5.91 11.43 5.93
CA ILE A 105 -5.29 12.52 5.16
C ILE A 105 -6.37 13.26 4.38
N PHE A 106 -7.33 12.53 3.83
CA PHE A 106 -8.58 13.05 3.28
C PHE A 106 -9.71 12.85 4.28
N GLU A 107 -10.83 13.56 4.09
CA GLU A 107 -12.04 13.28 4.83
C GLU A 107 -12.60 11.92 4.42
N LYS A 108 -13.33 11.29 5.33
CA LYS A 108 -13.89 9.95 5.08
C LYS A 108 -14.84 9.99 3.88
N GLN A 109 -14.66 9.08 2.94
CA GLN A 109 -15.40 8.97 1.68
C GLN A 109 -15.28 10.19 0.76
N GLN A 110 -14.26 11.03 0.92
CA GLN A 110 -14.06 12.22 0.11
C GLN A 110 -13.69 11.87 -1.33
N PHE A 111 -12.73 10.95 -1.52
CA PHE A 111 -12.29 10.50 -2.84
C PHE A 111 -13.39 9.68 -3.53
N GLN A 112 -14.03 8.75 -2.80
CA GLN A 112 -15.18 8.00 -3.31
C GLN A 112 -16.28 8.93 -3.80
N THR A 113 -16.71 9.88 -2.95
CA THR A 113 -17.77 10.87 -3.27
C THR A 113 -17.40 11.72 -4.48
N PHE A 114 -16.13 12.10 -4.58
CA PHE A 114 -15.63 12.84 -5.74
C PHE A 114 -15.83 12.04 -7.04
N ILE A 115 -15.43 10.78 -7.07
CA ILE A 115 -15.61 9.93 -8.25
C ILE A 115 -17.11 9.74 -8.55
N GLU A 116 -17.92 9.44 -7.55
CA GLU A 116 -19.36 9.18 -7.73
C GLU A 116 -20.09 10.38 -8.30
N LYS A 117 -19.86 11.57 -7.74
CA LYS A 117 -20.62 12.78 -8.06
C LYS A 117 -20.05 13.62 -9.21
N ARG A 118 -18.74 13.52 -9.45
CA ARG A 118 -18.02 14.40 -10.38
C ARG A 118 -17.58 13.72 -11.67
N THR A 119 -17.89 12.44 -11.83
CA THR A 119 -17.56 11.70 -13.05
C THR A 119 -18.80 11.04 -13.65
N SER A 120 -18.84 10.98 -14.98
CA SER A 120 -19.89 10.32 -15.73
C SER A 120 -19.86 8.81 -15.54
N GLU A 121 -21.00 8.15 -15.51
CA GLU A 121 -21.09 6.70 -15.29
C GLU A 121 -20.35 5.86 -16.35
N ASP A 122 -20.22 6.39 -17.56
CA ASP A 122 -19.47 5.75 -18.65
C ASP A 122 -17.96 5.84 -18.52
N GLY A 123 -17.45 6.65 -17.56
CA GLY A 123 -16.02 6.85 -17.28
C GLY A 123 -15.31 7.78 -18.26
N SER A 124 -16.01 8.35 -19.23
CA SER A 124 -15.39 9.14 -20.31
C SER A 124 -14.65 10.39 -19.84
N ASP A 125 -15.07 10.99 -18.73
CA ASP A 125 -14.47 12.19 -18.12
C ASP A 125 -13.59 11.89 -16.89
N LEU A 126 -13.53 10.64 -16.43
CA LEU A 126 -12.82 10.26 -15.22
C LEU A 126 -11.33 10.69 -15.24
N ALA A 127 -10.65 10.50 -16.37
CA ALA A 127 -9.24 10.87 -16.50
C ALA A 127 -9.03 12.38 -16.32
N ALA A 128 -9.89 13.19 -16.91
CA ALA A 128 -9.83 14.66 -16.78
C ALA A 128 -10.07 15.10 -15.34
N ARG A 129 -11.07 14.52 -14.67
CA ARG A 129 -11.38 14.81 -13.27
C ARG A 129 -10.28 14.39 -12.32
N LEU A 130 -9.67 13.21 -12.54
CA LEU A 130 -8.51 12.78 -11.75
C LEU A 130 -7.30 13.68 -11.97
N GLN A 131 -7.09 14.19 -13.19
CA GLN A 131 -6.01 15.13 -13.47
C GLN A 131 -6.23 16.46 -12.75
N GLU A 132 -7.46 16.99 -12.72
CA GLU A 132 -7.82 18.16 -11.93
C GLU A 132 -7.53 17.95 -10.44
N LEU A 133 -7.94 16.79 -9.90
CA LEU A 133 -7.66 16.42 -8.52
C LEU A 133 -6.15 16.36 -8.25
N PHE A 134 -5.36 15.67 -9.08
CA PHE A 134 -3.92 15.58 -8.91
C PHE A 134 -3.23 16.94 -8.92
N GLN A 135 -3.73 17.86 -9.75
CA GLN A 135 -3.22 19.22 -9.75
C GLN A 135 -3.56 19.97 -8.45
N VAL A 136 -4.76 19.79 -7.92
CA VAL A 136 -5.16 20.38 -6.62
C VAL A 136 -4.30 19.81 -5.49
N LEU A 137 -4.06 18.49 -5.47
CA LEU A 137 -3.20 17.84 -4.48
C LEU A 137 -1.74 18.36 -4.54
N ASN A 138 -1.28 18.79 -5.70
CA ASN A 138 0.06 19.36 -5.89
C ASN A 138 0.15 20.87 -5.63
N THR A 139 -0.98 21.56 -5.42
CA THR A 139 -1.03 23.02 -5.31
C THR A 139 -1.34 23.46 -3.87
N PRO A 140 -0.43 24.22 -3.22
CA PRO A 140 -0.70 24.79 -1.90
C PRO A 140 -2.00 25.62 -1.90
N PRO A 141 -2.80 25.60 -0.81
CA PRO A 141 -4.09 26.32 -0.77
C PRO A 141 -4.02 27.81 -1.15
N ALA A 142 -2.91 28.47 -0.79
CA ALA A 142 -2.70 29.88 -1.11
C ALA A 142 -2.48 30.17 -2.61
N GLU A 143 -2.12 29.14 -3.39
CA GLU A 143 -1.82 29.26 -4.83
C GLU A 143 -2.97 28.72 -5.70
N ARG A 144 -4.04 28.18 -5.08
CA ARG A 144 -5.22 27.66 -5.79
C ARG A 144 -6.06 28.79 -6.36
N PHE A 145 -6.72 28.51 -7.49
CA PHE A 145 -7.68 29.47 -8.08
C PHE A 145 -8.82 29.74 -7.12
N THR A 146 -9.23 30.99 -7.03
CA THR A 146 -10.32 31.45 -6.13
C THR A 146 -11.72 30.97 -6.54
N ASN A 147 -11.87 30.53 -7.79
CA ASN A 147 -13.10 29.96 -8.35
C ASN A 147 -13.06 28.44 -8.46
N LEU A 148 -12.15 27.80 -7.75
CA LEU A 148 -12.07 26.33 -7.70
C LEU A 148 -13.35 25.80 -7.06
N ASP A 149 -13.82 24.67 -7.59
CA ASP A 149 -14.97 23.96 -7.03
C ASP A 149 -14.72 23.59 -5.55
N GLU A 150 -15.74 23.75 -4.70
CA GLU A 150 -15.62 23.56 -3.25
C GLU A 150 -15.19 22.14 -2.87
N ASP A 151 -15.73 21.12 -3.58
CA ASP A 151 -15.36 19.72 -3.32
C ASP A 151 -13.89 19.46 -3.66
N LEU A 152 -13.36 20.08 -4.73
CA LEU A 152 -11.93 20.00 -5.07
C LEU A 152 -11.08 20.83 -4.11
N ALA A 153 -11.53 22.02 -3.73
CA ALA A 153 -10.80 22.90 -2.82
C ALA A 153 -10.61 22.27 -1.41
N ALA A 154 -11.55 21.42 -1.01
CA ALA A 154 -11.51 20.71 0.27
C ALA A 154 -10.41 19.65 0.38
N PHE A 155 -9.84 19.17 -0.74
CA PHE A 155 -8.75 18.21 -0.68
C PHE A 155 -7.47 18.80 -0.08
N ALA A 156 -6.80 18.01 0.76
CA ALA A 156 -5.54 18.40 1.37
C ALA A 156 -4.43 18.62 0.33
N TYR A 157 -3.53 19.56 0.60
CA TYR A 157 -2.28 19.68 -0.17
C TYR A 157 -1.30 18.59 0.24
N ILE A 158 -0.75 17.90 -0.75
CA ILE A 158 0.21 16.82 -0.54
C ILE A 158 1.62 17.34 -0.90
N ASN A 159 2.38 17.66 0.14
CA ASN A 159 3.74 18.11 -0.04
C ASN A 159 4.66 16.96 -0.47
N GLY A 160 5.15 17.00 -1.71
CA GLY A 160 6.03 15.98 -2.28
C GLY A 160 5.99 15.97 -3.80
N ASN A 161 6.76 15.08 -4.40
CA ASN A 161 6.90 15.03 -5.85
C ASN A 161 5.90 14.07 -6.53
N LEU A 162 5.06 13.37 -5.76
CA LEU A 162 4.17 12.36 -6.33
C LEU A 162 3.23 12.93 -7.41
N PHE A 163 2.70 14.12 -7.18
CA PHE A 163 1.74 14.78 -8.08
C PHE A 163 2.37 15.85 -8.96
N ALA A 164 3.69 16.11 -8.86
CA ALA A 164 4.35 17.21 -9.57
C ALA A 164 4.50 16.96 -11.08
N GLU A 165 4.72 15.70 -11.49
CA GLU A 165 4.91 15.34 -12.89
C GLU A 165 3.60 15.42 -13.69
N ILE A 166 3.64 16.03 -14.87
CA ILE A 166 2.51 16.04 -15.80
C ILE A 166 2.54 14.73 -16.59
N LEU A 167 1.55 13.88 -16.35
CA LEU A 167 1.39 12.62 -17.08
C LEU A 167 0.49 12.78 -18.30
N PRO A 168 0.65 11.93 -19.34
CA PRO A 168 -0.34 11.83 -20.40
C PRO A 168 -1.74 11.55 -19.84
N THR A 169 -2.76 12.08 -20.48
CA THR A 169 -4.14 11.80 -20.08
C THR A 169 -4.50 10.35 -20.38
N ALA A 170 -4.88 9.59 -19.37
CA ALA A 170 -5.38 8.23 -19.54
C ALA A 170 -6.78 8.24 -20.19
N SER A 171 -7.30 7.06 -20.53
CA SER A 171 -8.67 6.89 -20.99
C SER A 171 -9.34 5.82 -20.13
N PHE A 172 -10.54 6.11 -19.67
CA PHE A 172 -11.32 5.19 -18.84
C PHE A 172 -12.62 4.82 -19.52
N ASP A 173 -13.11 3.63 -19.25
CA ASP A 173 -14.43 3.16 -19.59
C ASP A 173 -15.26 2.92 -18.30
N ARG A 174 -16.54 2.56 -18.49
CA ARG A 174 -17.47 2.26 -17.40
C ARG A 174 -16.93 1.17 -16.46
N GLN A 175 -16.29 0.14 -17.00
CA GLN A 175 -15.76 -0.96 -16.18
C GLN A 175 -14.55 -0.51 -15.33
N MET A 176 -13.66 0.29 -15.89
CA MET A 176 -12.51 0.83 -15.18
C MET A 176 -12.96 1.77 -14.06
N ARG A 177 -13.95 2.64 -14.33
CA ARG A 177 -14.55 3.52 -13.32
C ARG A 177 -15.17 2.70 -12.19
N GLN A 178 -15.92 1.65 -12.52
CA GLN A 178 -16.55 0.78 -11.51
C GLN A 178 -15.49 0.07 -10.65
N ARG A 179 -14.40 -0.44 -11.25
CA ARG A 179 -13.30 -1.05 -10.50
C ARG A 179 -12.62 -0.07 -9.53
N LEU A 180 -12.47 1.19 -9.94
CA LEU A 180 -11.93 2.21 -9.04
C LEU A 180 -12.89 2.48 -7.88
N LEU A 181 -14.19 2.55 -8.12
CA LEU A 181 -15.19 2.64 -7.06
C LEU A 181 -15.20 1.40 -6.15
N ASP A 182 -15.10 0.20 -6.72
CA ASP A 182 -15.00 -1.04 -5.94
C ASP A 182 -13.76 -1.02 -5.03
N ALA A 183 -12.67 -0.40 -5.47
CA ALA A 183 -11.48 -0.21 -4.65
C ALA A 183 -11.72 0.79 -3.50
N CYS A 184 -12.54 1.82 -3.68
CA CYS A 184 -12.91 2.76 -2.61
C CYS A 184 -13.71 2.10 -1.47
N TYR A 185 -14.35 0.95 -1.71
CA TYR A 185 -15.07 0.20 -0.67
C TYR A 185 -14.21 -0.73 0.16
N LEU A 186 -12.92 -0.87 -0.14
CA LEU A 186 -11.98 -1.62 0.69
C LEU A 186 -11.48 -0.77 1.84
N ASP A 187 -11.16 -1.42 2.95
CA ASP A 187 -10.45 -0.77 4.08
C ASP A 187 -8.95 -0.80 3.84
N TRP A 188 -8.43 0.29 3.28
CA TRP A 188 -7.00 0.42 2.97
C TRP A 188 -6.12 0.63 4.21
N SER A 189 -6.68 0.99 5.36
CA SER A 189 -5.91 1.15 6.60
C SER A 189 -5.25 -0.14 7.07
N ASN A 190 -5.84 -1.29 6.71
CA ASN A 190 -5.35 -2.64 7.05
C ASN A 190 -4.55 -3.30 5.91
N ILE A 191 -4.44 -2.65 4.75
CA ILE A 191 -3.72 -3.20 3.60
C ILE A 191 -2.23 -2.91 3.75
N SER A 192 -1.38 -3.94 3.56
CA SER A 192 0.06 -3.78 3.64
C SER A 192 0.59 -2.90 2.50
N PRO A 193 1.41 -1.87 2.78
CA PRO A 193 2.02 -1.04 1.73
C PRO A 193 3.07 -1.79 0.89
N ALA A 194 3.30 -3.07 1.15
CA ALA A 194 4.23 -3.94 0.42
C ALA A 194 3.56 -4.76 -0.71
N ILE A 195 2.33 -4.37 -1.12
CA ILE A 195 1.60 -5.00 -2.23
C ILE A 195 2.11 -4.49 -3.57
#